data_fc474575992a89a83067c05422030fae
#
_entry.id   fc474575992a89a83067c05422030fae
#
_cell.length_a   1.000
_cell.length_b   1.000
_cell.length_c   1.000
_cell.angle_alpha   90.00
_cell.angle_beta   90.00
_cell.angle_gamma   90.00
#
_symmetry.space_group_name_H-M   'P 1'
#
loop_
_entity.id
_entity.type
_entity.pdbx_description
1 polymer ?
#
loop_
_entity_poly.entity_id
_entity_poly.type
_entity_poly.pdbx_seq_one_letter_code
_entity_poly.pdbx_strand_id
1 'polypeptide(L)'
;MSLVARRSLLALSIGTALGAADVRAETPTGGRRLALRGYDPVAYFTLGRPEKGEETFSFAFDDAVYRFKTAEHRAMFAADPERYAPQYAGFCAAGVSKGIKVEPDPEAWAIVGGKLYVVAQKEKIDEFKRDPSGFIGKADTNWPVVRESAPKVPAR
;
A
#
# COMPACT_ATOMS: atom_id res chain seq x y z
N MET A 1 53.55 8.77 60.05
CA MET A 1 52.22 8.23 60.18
C MET A 1 51.29 9.08 59.34
N SER A 2 51.03 8.70 58.13
CA SER A 2 50.07 9.40 57.29
C SER A 2 49.39 8.39 56.40
N LEU A 3 48.08 8.20 56.62
CA LEU A 3 47.19 7.40 55.81
C LEU A 3 46.90 8.17 54.51
N VAL A 4 47.26 7.58 53.36
CA VAL A 4 46.83 8.05 52.03
C VAL A 4 45.62 7.34 51.68
N ALA A 5 44.48 8.03 51.63
CA ALA A 5 43.21 7.51 51.16
C ALA A 5 43.23 7.47 49.64
N ARG A 6 43.12 6.27 49.03
CA ARG A 6 42.92 6.07 47.62
C ARG A 6 41.43 6.31 47.29
N ARG A 7 41.15 7.39 46.56
CA ARG A 7 39.83 7.62 45.94
C ARG A 7 39.79 6.83 44.62
N SER A 8 39.00 5.77 44.60
CA SER A 8 38.62 5.08 43.36
C SER A 8 37.59 5.91 42.64
N LEU A 9 37.92 6.38 41.45
CA LEU A 9 36.97 6.96 40.51
C LEU A 9 36.31 5.83 39.74
N LEU A 10 35.02 5.56 40.06
CA LEU A 10 34.17 4.74 39.21
C LEU A 10 33.76 5.57 37.97
N ALA A 11 34.29 5.21 36.83
CA ALA A 11 33.81 5.71 35.55
C ALA A 11 32.52 5.01 35.22
N LEU A 12 31.39 5.74 35.28
CA LEU A 12 30.09 5.28 34.86
C LEU A 12 30.00 5.45 33.34
N SER A 13 30.24 4.39 32.60
CA SER A 13 29.99 4.34 31.14
C SER A 13 28.49 4.24 30.88
N ILE A 14 27.88 5.36 30.48
CA ILE A 14 26.53 5.39 29.98
C ILE A 14 26.56 4.82 28.53
N GLY A 15 26.31 3.54 28.43
CA GLY A 15 26.05 2.90 27.15
C GLY A 15 24.68 3.33 26.63
N THR A 16 24.65 4.24 25.64
CA THR A 16 23.47 4.55 24.88
C THR A 16 23.21 3.37 23.96
N ALA A 17 22.38 2.43 24.39
CA ALA A 17 21.80 1.44 23.50
C ALA A 17 20.79 2.18 22.61
N LEU A 18 21.18 2.47 21.35
CA LEU A 18 20.21 2.74 20.31
C LEU A 18 19.44 1.44 20.11
N GLY A 19 18.25 1.37 20.68
CA GLY A 19 17.28 0.34 20.36
C GLY A 19 16.91 0.47 18.89
N ALA A 20 17.45 -0.42 18.08
CA ALA A 20 16.85 -0.69 16.78
C ALA A 20 15.41 -1.10 17.07
N ALA A 21 14.47 -0.23 16.73
CA ALA A 21 13.06 -0.58 16.73
C ALA A 21 12.91 -1.73 15.73
N ASP A 22 12.78 -2.92 16.27
CA ASP A 22 12.40 -4.11 15.51
C ASP A 22 11.01 -3.83 14.97
N VAL A 23 10.93 -3.32 13.75
CA VAL A 23 9.68 -3.18 13.02
C VAL A 23 9.27 -4.60 12.65
N ARG A 24 8.73 -5.29 13.64
CA ARG A 24 8.05 -6.56 13.42
C ARG A 24 6.99 -6.32 12.37
N ALA A 25 7.15 -6.98 11.24
CA ALA A 25 6.10 -7.11 10.24
C ALA A 25 4.91 -7.78 10.94
N GLU A 26 3.97 -6.97 11.40
CA GLU A 26 2.69 -7.50 11.84
C GLU A 26 2.04 -8.14 10.63
N THR A 27 1.97 -9.45 10.64
CA THR A 27 1.15 -10.21 9.71
C THR A 27 -0.29 -9.75 9.94
N PRO A 28 -0.98 -9.17 8.96
CA PRO A 28 -2.34 -8.68 9.19
C PRO A 28 -3.28 -9.87 9.36
N THR A 29 -3.42 -10.34 10.58
CA THR A 29 -4.44 -11.29 10.99
C THR A 29 -5.71 -10.50 11.29
N GLY A 30 -6.67 -10.51 10.38
CA GLY A 30 -7.95 -9.85 10.66
C GLY A 30 -8.81 -9.55 9.45
N GLY A 31 -9.01 -10.51 8.54
CA GLY A 31 -10.08 -10.40 7.54
C GLY A 31 -9.97 -9.24 6.52
N ARG A 32 -8.87 -8.47 6.54
CA ARG A 32 -8.64 -7.40 5.57
C ARG A 32 -8.43 -7.96 4.18
N ARG A 33 -8.99 -7.28 3.19
CA ARG A 33 -8.84 -7.63 1.78
C ARG A 33 -7.38 -7.49 1.33
N LEU A 34 -6.89 -8.46 0.56
CA LEU A 34 -5.61 -8.33 -0.14
C LEU A 34 -5.80 -7.42 -1.36
N ALA A 35 -5.22 -6.22 -1.32
CA ALA A 35 -5.29 -5.26 -2.41
C ALA A 35 -4.53 -5.75 -3.64
N LEU A 36 -4.95 -5.32 -4.82
CA LEU A 36 -4.28 -5.60 -6.11
C LEU A 36 -3.97 -7.10 -6.31
N ARG A 37 -4.75 -7.99 -5.72
CA ARG A 37 -4.48 -9.45 -5.75
C ARG A 37 -3.05 -9.81 -5.32
N GLY A 38 -2.43 -8.99 -4.45
CA GLY A 38 -1.08 -9.18 -3.95
C GLY A 38 0.03 -8.64 -4.84
N TYR A 39 -0.29 -7.85 -5.84
CA TYR A 39 0.72 -7.12 -6.62
C TYR A 39 1.24 -5.91 -5.84
N ASP A 40 2.50 -5.57 -6.09
CA ASP A 40 3.25 -4.51 -5.42
C ASP A 40 2.85 -3.13 -5.96
N PRO A 41 2.19 -2.26 -5.17
CA PRO A 41 1.77 -0.94 -5.64
C PRO A 41 2.93 0.00 -5.97
N VAL A 42 4.09 -0.17 -5.33
CA VAL A 42 5.28 0.67 -5.57
C VAL A 42 5.92 0.36 -6.93
N ALA A 43 5.84 -0.90 -7.38
CA ALA A 43 6.42 -1.35 -8.64
C ALA A 43 5.85 -0.59 -9.85
N TYR A 44 4.59 -0.19 -9.84
CA TYR A 44 3.99 0.61 -10.92
C TYR A 44 4.69 1.96 -11.12
N PHE A 45 5.17 2.57 -10.01
CA PHE A 45 5.85 3.86 -10.05
C PHE A 45 7.35 3.73 -10.31
N THR A 46 7.99 2.73 -9.74
CA THR A 46 9.45 2.56 -9.78
C THR A 46 9.93 1.76 -10.98
N LEU A 47 9.15 0.76 -11.40
CA LEU A 47 9.51 -0.16 -12.48
C LEU A 47 8.65 0.04 -13.74
N GLY A 48 7.55 0.82 -13.65
CA GLY A 48 6.63 1.05 -14.76
C GLY A 48 5.90 -0.22 -15.22
N ARG A 49 5.75 -1.20 -14.35
CA ARG A 49 5.08 -2.48 -14.64
C ARG A 49 4.56 -3.14 -13.37
N PRO A 50 3.52 -4.00 -13.47
CA PRO A 50 3.04 -4.81 -12.37
C PRO A 50 4.07 -5.87 -11.99
N GLU A 51 4.28 -6.06 -10.67
CA GLU A 51 5.10 -7.11 -10.10
C GLU A 51 4.36 -7.75 -8.94
N LYS A 52 4.45 -9.07 -8.79
CA LYS A 52 3.88 -9.74 -7.63
C LYS A 52 4.68 -9.43 -6.38
N GLY A 53 3.97 -9.12 -5.30
CA GLY A 53 4.55 -8.97 -3.98
C GLY A 53 4.67 -10.31 -3.24
N GLU A 54 5.55 -10.32 -2.25
CA GLU A 54 5.79 -11.46 -1.37
C GLU A 54 4.99 -11.28 -0.07
N GLU A 55 4.51 -12.37 0.50
CA GLU A 55 3.75 -12.33 1.75
C GLU A 55 4.57 -11.78 2.91
N THR A 56 5.87 -12.10 2.94
CA THR A 56 6.83 -11.62 3.93
C THR A 56 6.94 -10.09 3.97
N PHE A 57 6.73 -9.43 2.84
CA PHE A 57 6.77 -7.97 2.74
C PHE A 57 5.35 -7.44 2.59
N SER A 58 4.63 -7.32 3.70
CA SER A 58 3.26 -6.80 3.70
C SER A 58 3.11 -5.56 4.58
N PHE A 59 2.10 -4.75 4.29
CA PHE A 59 1.74 -3.57 5.07
C PHE A 59 0.22 -3.36 5.02
N ALA A 60 -0.38 -3.10 6.18
CA ALA A 60 -1.79 -2.78 6.28
C ALA A 60 -1.98 -1.26 6.15
N PHE A 61 -2.85 -0.85 5.24
CA PHE A 61 -3.20 0.56 5.06
C PHE A 61 -4.63 0.67 4.56
N ASP A 62 -5.37 1.61 5.13
CA ASP A 62 -6.82 1.74 4.91
C ASP A 62 -7.48 0.38 5.09
N ASP A 63 -8.47 -0.08 4.68
CA ASP A 63 -9.07 -1.39 4.97
C ASP A 63 -8.46 -2.57 4.19
N ALA A 64 -7.21 -2.45 3.73
CA ALA A 64 -6.56 -3.44 2.89
C ALA A 64 -5.15 -3.81 3.37
N VAL A 65 -4.66 -4.94 2.87
CA VAL A 65 -3.27 -5.39 3.00
C VAL A 65 -2.62 -5.31 1.64
N TYR A 66 -1.45 -4.73 1.60
CA TYR A 66 -0.59 -4.63 0.42
C TYR A 66 0.61 -5.57 0.57
N ARG A 67 1.04 -6.17 -0.52
CA ARG A 67 2.26 -6.97 -0.61
C ARG A 67 3.28 -6.28 -1.50
N PHE A 68 4.54 -6.43 -1.17
CA PHE A 68 5.64 -5.79 -1.87
C PHE A 68 6.64 -6.83 -2.34
N LYS A 69 7.33 -6.55 -3.44
CA LYS A 69 8.36 -7.43 -3.98
C LYS A 69 9.61 -7.45 -3.12
N THR A 70 9.91 -6.33 -2.47
CA THR A 70 11.11 -6.14 -1.66
C THR A 70 10.80 -5.42 -0.36
N ALA A 71 11.70 -5.56 0.63
CA ALA A 71 11.64 -4.78 1.87
C ALA A 71 11.77 -3.28 1.61
N GLU A 72 12.52 -2.88 0.58
CA GLU A 72 12.67 -1.47 0.17
C GLU A 72 11.34 -0.89 -0.31
N HIS A 73 10.62 -1.57 -1.21
CA HIS A 73 9.30 -1.12 -1.68
C HIS A 73 8.30 -1.03 -0.51
N ARG A 74 8.33 -1.98 0.42
CA ARG A 74 7.53 -1.91 1.64
C ARG A 74 7.86 -0.67 2.46
N ALA A 75 9.14 -0.34 2.64
CA ALA A 75 9.59 0.84 3.38
C ALA A 75 9.17 2.14 2.67
N MET A 76 9.28 2.20 1.34
CA MET A 76 8.81 3.35 0.54
C MET A 76 7.30 3.57 0.72
N PHE A 77 6.52 2.51 0.67
CA PHE A 77 5.07 2.58 0.90
C PHE A 77 4.75 3.04 2.32
N ALA A 78 5.41 2.47 3.33
CA ALA A 78 5.19 2.82 4.73
C ALA A 78 5.52 4.29 5.05
N ALA A 79 6.49 4.87 4.33
CA ALA A 79 6.85 6.28 4.46
C ALA A 79 5.82 7.24 3.84
N ASP A 80 5.15 6.85 2.76
CA ASP A 80 4.14 7.66 2.06
C ASP A 80 3.08 6.77 1.40
N PRO A 81 2.16 6.18 2.19
CA PRO A 81 1.17 5.27 1.66
C PRO A 81 0.21 5.93 0.65
N GLU A 82 -0.14 7.19 0.87
CA GLU A 82 -1.08 7.91 0.00
C GLU A 82 -0.54 8.13 -1.41
N ARG A 83 0.78 8.23 -1.53
CA ARG A 83 1.46 8.35 -2.82
C ARG A 83 1.37 7.08 -3.65
N TYR A 84 1.54 5.93 -3.00
CA TYR A 84 1.70 4.65 -3.70
C TYR A 84 0.45 3.79 -3.70
N ALA A 85 -0.46 3.99 -2.75
CA ALA A 85 -1.72 3.25 -2.72
C ALA A 85 -2.55 3.53 -3.99
N PRO A 86 -3.14 2.49 -4.60
CA PRO A 86 -4.05 2.70 -5.70
C PRO A 86 -5.30 3.43 -5.21
N GLN A 87 -5.87 4.25 -6.06
CA GLN A 87 -7.10 4.96 -5.76
C GLN A 87 -8.25 3.96 -5.52
N TYR A 88 -9.24 4.37 -4.76
CA TYR A 88 -10.41 3.56 -4.41
C TYR A 88 -10.05 2.22 -3.72
N ALA A 89 -9.03 2.25 -2.83
CA ALA A 89 -8.49 1.07 -2.16
C ALA A 89 -8.12 -0.07 -3.14
N GLY A 90 -7.76 0.27 -4.38
CA GLY A 90 -7.40 -0.69 -5.41
C GLY A 90 -8.58 -1.43 -6.04
N PHE A 91 -9.80 -0.92 -5.93
CA PHE A 91 -10.92 -1.40 -6.73
C PHE A 91 -10.91 -0.80 -8.15
N CYS A 92 -11.61 -1.44 -9.07
CA CYS A 92 -11.72 -1.00 -10.44
C CYS A 92 -12.31 0.42 -10.54
N ALA A 93 -11.55 1.39 -11.03
CA ALA A 93 -11.99 2.78 -11.18
C ALA A 93 -13.23 2.90 -12.08
N ALA A 94 -13.30 2.13 -13.16
CA ALA A 94 -14.48 2.08 -14.03
C ALA A 94 -15.71 1.47 -13.34
N GLY A 95 -15.51 0.53 -12.41
CA GLY A 95 -16.59 0.00 -11.57
C GLY A 95 -17.10 1.05 -10.60
N VAL A 96 -16.19 1.71 -9.88
CA VAL A 96 -16.52 2.77 -8.92
C VAL A 96 -17.23 3.94 -9.60
N SER A 97 -16.84 4.31 -10.82
CA SER A 97 -17.55 5.34 -11.60
C SER A 97 -19.00 4.98 -11.92
N LYS A 98 -19.36 3.69 -11.86
CA LYS A 98 -20.71 3.14 -12.04
C LYS A 98 -21.39 2.78 -10.70
N GLY A 99 -20.80 3.15 -9.58
CA GLY A 99 -21.35 2.90 -8.25
C GLY A 99 -21.17 1.47 -7.73
N ILE A 100 -20.18 0.71 -8.21
CA ILE A 100 -19.93 -0.67 -7.79
C ILE A 100 -18.46 -0.92 -7.49
N LYS A 101 -18.18 -1.77 -6.49
CA LYS A 101 -16.86 -2.33 -6.23
C LYS A 101 -16.64 -3.61 -7.04
N VAL A 102 -15.60 -3.62 -7.86
CA VAL A 102 -15.16 -4.79 -8.62
C VAL A 102 -13.67 -4.97 -8.41
N GLU A 103 -13.22 -6.22 -8.21
CA GLU A 103 -11.79 -6.51 -8.10
C GLU A 103 -11.06 -6.18 -9.40
N PRO A 104 -9.87 -5.62 -9.34
CA PRO A 104 -9.12 -5.22 -10.52
C PRO A 104 -8.42 -6.41 -11.19
N ASP A 105 -8.03 -6.20 -12.44
CA ASP A 105 -6.90 -6.88 -13.05
C ASP A 105 -5.64 -6.04 -12.78
N PRO A 106 -4.64 -6.52 -12.04
CA PRO A 106 -3.42 -5.77 -11.74
C PRO A 106 -2.62 -5.37 -12.98
N GLU A 107 -2.82 -6.03 -14.11
CA GLU A 107 -2.18 -5.68 -15.38
C GLU A 107 -2.91 -4.59 -16.16
N ALA A 108 -4.13 -4.25 -15.74
CA ALA A 108 -4.96 -3.20 -16.34
C ALA A 108 -4.87 -1.91 -15.49
N TRP A 109 -3.83 -1.13 -15.68
CA TRP A 109 -3.50 0.02 -14.85
C TRP A 109 -3.11 1.28 -15.63
N ALA A 110 -3.18 2.42 -14.96
CA ALA A 110 -2.66 3.69 -15.44
C ALA A 110 -2.24 4.58 -14.26
N ILE A 111 -1.22 5.40 -14.45
CA ILE A 111 -0.90 6.53 -13.57
C ILE A 111 -1.41 7.79 -14.23
N VAL A 112 -2.31 8.50 -13.52
CA VAL A 112 -2.91 9.76 -13.97
C VAL A 112 -2.73 10.79 -12.86
N GLY A 113 -2.08 11.91 -13.17
CA GLY A 113 -1.79 12.94 -12.19
C GLY A 113 -0.99 12.43 -10.98
N GLY A 114 -0.07 11.48 -11.19
CA GLY A 114 0.76 10.88 -10.14
C GLY A 114 0.02 9.88 -9.25
N LYS A 115 -1.21 9.48 -9.58
CA LYS A 115 -2.02 8.52 -8.84
C LYS A 115 -2.22 7.24 -9.63
N LEU A 116 -2.19 6.10 -8.94
CA LEU A 116 -2.39 4.78 -9.53
C LEU A 116 -3.88 4.44 -9.60
N TYR A 117 -4.33 4.10 -10.78
CA TYR A 117 -5.68 3.58 -11.05
C TYR A 117 -5.59 2.20 -11.67
N VAL A 118 -6.52 1.33 -11.32
CA VAL A 118 -6.65 -0.02 -11.88
C VAL A 118 -8.08 -0.23 -12.38
N VAL A 119 -8.24 -1.09 -13.37
CA VAL A 119 -9.56 -1.49 -13.88
C VAL A 119 -9.70 -3.01 -13.88
N ALA A 120 -10.92 -3.52 -14.03
CA ALA A 120 -11.19 -4.95 -13.86
C ALA A 120 -10.76 -5.82 -15.04
N GLN A 121 -10.57 -5.23 -16.22
CA GLN A 121 -10.26 -5.95 -17.44
C GLN A 121 -9.25 -5.19 -18.29
N LYS A 122 -8.30 -5.91 -18.83
CA LYS A 122 -7.22 -5.33 -19.66
C LYS A 122 -7.78 -4.60 -20.89
N GLU A 123 -8.86 -5.12 -21.46
CA GLU A 123 -9.54 -4.51 -22.62
C GLU A 123 -10.21 -3.17 -22.28
N LYS A 124 -10.50 -2.93 -20.99
CA LYS A 124 -11.13 -1.68 -20.51
C LYS A 124 -10.15 -0.59 -20.18
N ILE A 125 -8.84 -0.88 -20.12
CA ILE A 125 -7.85 0.13 -19.77
C ILE A 125 -7.74 1.22 -20.84
N ASP A 126 -7.91 0.89 -22.10
CA ASP A 126 -7.86 1.87 -23.19
C ASP A 126 -9.08 2.80 -23.19
N GLU A 127 -10.24 2.29 -22.79
CA GLU A 127 -11.44 3.10 -22.56
C GLU A 127 -11.21 4.11 -21.43
N PHE A 128 -10.65 3.66 -20.30
CA PHE A 128 -10.29 4.51 -19.19
C PHE A 128 -9.26 5.57 -19.60
N LYS A 129 -8.22 5.21 -20.34
CA LYS A 129 -7.15 6.12 -20.78
C LYS A 129 -7.62 7.19 -21.78
N ARG A 130 -8.71 6.93 -22.52
CA ARG A 130 -9.29 7.92 -23.44
C ARG A 130 -10.01 9.06 -22.73
N ASP A 131 -10.65 8.79 -21.59
CA ASP A 131 -11.34 9.79 -20.77
C ASP A 131 -11.13 9.53 -19.28
N PRO A 132 -9.88 9.63 -18.78
CA PRO A 132 -9.62 9.38 -17.37
C PRO A 132 -10.35 10.38 -16.45
N SER A 133 -10.47 11.64 -16.86
CA SER A 133 -11.13 12.67 -16.07
C SER A 133 -12.63 12.39 -15.87
N GLY A 134 -13.30 11.90 -16.90
CA GLY A 134 -14.72 11.54 -16.80
C GLY A 134 -14.96 10.34 -15.89
N PHE A 135 -14.11 9.31 -15.97
CA PHE A 135 -14.16 8.18 -15.04
C PHE A 135 -13.83 8.58 -13.61
N ILE A 136 -12.74 9.31 -13.40
CA ILE A 136 -12.26 9.75 -12.08
C ILE A 136 -13.30 10.64 -11.40
N GLY A 137 -13.84 11.66 -12.09
CA GLY A 137 -14.83 12.56 -11.51
C GLY A 137 -16.08 11.85 -11.02
N LYS A 138 -16.59 10.87 -11.79
CA LYS A 138 -17.72 10.02 -11.36
C LYS A 138 -17.35 9.11 -10.20
N ALA A 139 -16.16 8.52 -10.26
CA ALA A 139 -15.68 7.62 -9.22
C ALA A 139 -15.45 8.37 -7.90
N ASP A 140 -14.87 9.55 -7.91
CA ASP A 140 -14.69 10.40 -6.73
C ASP A 140 -16.02 10.77 -6.07
N THR A 141 -17.03 11.08 -6.90
CA THR A 141 -18.39 11.37 -6.42
C THR A 141 -19.03 10.15 -5.77
N ASN A 142 -18.83 8.96 -6.34
CA ASN A 142 -19.45 7.73 -5.87
C ASN A 142 -18.71 7.06 -4.70
N TRP A 143 -17.40 7.28 -4.59
CA TRP A 143 -16.55 6.55 -3.67
C TRP A 143 -17.00 6.60 -2.20
N PRO A 144 -17.45 7.74 -1.62
CA PRO A 144 -17.90 7.79 -0.24
C PRO A 144 -19.02 6.80 0.10
N VAL A 145 -19.88 6.50 -0.87
CA VAL A 145 -20.97 5.53 -0.71
C VAL A 145 -20.52 4.12 -1.09
N VAL A 146 -19.79 4.02 -2.19
CA VAL A 146 -19.34 2.73 -2.73
C VAL A 146 -18.37 2.03 -1.79
N ARG A 147 -17.51 2.77 -1.07
CA ARG A 147 -16.55 2.18 -0.13
C ARG A 147 -17.24 1.35 0.97
N GLU A 148 -18.44 1.68 1.36
CA GLU A 148 -19.21 0.96 2.39
C GLU A 148 -19.99 -0.24 1.83
N SER A 149 -20.09 -0.36 0.51
CA SER A 149 -20.81 -1.46 -0.14
C SER A 149 -19.98 -2.75 -0.22
N ALA A 150 -20.64 -3.89 -0.34
CA ALA A 150 -19.96 -5.15 -0.59
C ALA A 150 -19.40 -5.20 -2.02
N PRO A 151 -18.22 -5.81 -2.25
CA PRO A 151 -17.71 -6.04 -3.59
C PRO A 151 -18.66 -6.95 -4.39
N LYS A 152 -18.88 -6.61 -5.66
CA LYS A 152 -19.57 -7.53 -6.58
C LYS A 152 -18.62 -8.64 -7.01
N VAL A 153 -19.01 -9.87 -6.72
CA VAL A 153 -18.33 -11.05 -7.26
C VAL A 153 -18.82 -11.24 -8.69
N PRO A 154 -17.93 -11.36 -9.69
CA PRO A 154 -18.35 -11.71 -11.04
C PRO A 154 -19.14 -13.03 -11.02
N ALA A 155 -20.26 -13.09 -11.72
CA ALA A 155 -20.93 -14.35 -11.97
C ALA A 155 -19.94 -15.27 -12.70
N ARG A 156 -19.79 -16.51 -12.19
CA ARG A 156 -18.94 -17.55 -12.81
C ARG A 156 -19.60 -18.03 -14.10
#